data_53316620ecf57bc2121106bbd8fb9ad9
#
_entry.id   53316620ecf57bc2121106bbd8fb9ad9
#
_cell.length_a   1.000
_cell.length_b   1.000
_cell.length_c   1.000
_cell.angle_alpha   90.00
_cell.angle_beta   90.00
_cell.angle_gamma   90.00
#
_symmetry.space_group_name_H-M   'P 1'
#
loop_
_entity.id
_entity.type
_entity.pdbx_description
1 polymer ?
#
loop_
_entity_poly.entity_id
_entity_poly.type
_entity_poly.pdbx_seq_one_letter_code
_entity_poly.pdbx_strand_id
1 'polypeptide(L)'
;MYAGSFIRKREIVLDRELTGRPQELARILVHEMFHFAWVRLGNPARRSYEALLRVEWKQRARGELGWSAESRKRVLQNGGAGTGGRRRLDSSPRWRDYLCESFCDTAAWIYSGVRRHPEYTLAARHRKRRAEWFRAVFDGAIPI
;
A
#
# COMPACT_ATOMS: atom_id res chain seq x y z
N MET A 1 -3.21 -5.69 -17.25
CA MET A 1 -3.07 -6.88 -16.38
C MET A 1 -4.00 -6.73 -15.19
N TYR A 2 -4.74 -7.75 -14.92
CA TYR A 2 -5.73 -7.75 -13.85
C TYR A 2 -5.31 -8.65 -12.70
N ALA A 3 -5.53 -8.17 -11.48
CA ALA A 3 -5.44 -8.96 -10.27
C ALA A 3 -6.45 -8.42 -9.27
N GLY A 4 -6.93 -9.27 -8.39
CA GLY A 4 -7.88 -8.85 -7.37
C GLY A 4 -8.01 -9.87 -6.26
N SER A 5 -8.28 -9.35 -5.07
CA SER A 5 -8.52 -10.14 -3.87
C SER A 5 -9.99 -10.10 -3.49
N PHE A 6 -10.57 -11.25 -3.29
CA PHE A 6 -11.95 -11.42 -2.85
C PHE A 6 -11.95 -11.91 -1.40
N ILE A 7 -11.97 -10.96 -0.48
CA ILE A 7 -11.73 -11.23 0.95
C ILE A 7 -12.72 -12.25 1.52
N ARG A 8 -14.01 -12.08 1.24
CA ARG A 8 -15.04 -12.98 1.77
C ARG A 8 -14.92 -14.41 1.25
N LYS A 9 -14.45 -14.56 0.01
CA LYS A 9 -14.26 -15.88 -0.61
C LYS A 9 -12.90 -16.47 -0.30
N ARG A 10 -11.98 -15.67 0.22
CA ARG A 10 -10.57 -16.04 0.42
C ARG A 10 -9.89 -16.48 -0.89
N GLU A 11 -10.17 -15.73 -1.95
CA GLU A 11 -9.67 -16.00 -3.28
C GLU A 11 -8.82 -14.84 -3.78
N ILE A 12 -7.78 -15.17 -4.52
CA ILE A 12 -6.98 -14.22 -5.31
C ILE A 12 -7.13 -14.62 -6.77
N VAL A 13 -7.50 -13.68 -7.61
CA VAL A 13 -7.57 -13.88 -9.06
C VAL A 13 -6.42 -13.11 -9.70
N LEU A 14 -5.66 -13.78 -10.53
CA LEU A 14 -4.51 -13.21 -11.23
C LEU A 14 -4.68 -13.38 -12.73
N ASP A 15 -4.29 -12.36 -13.49
CA ASP A 15 -4.26 -12.42 -14.94
C ASP A 15 -3.27 -13.50 -15.38
N ARG A 16 -3.70 -14.31 -16.32
CA ARG A 16 -2.88 -15.38 -16.89
C ARG A 16 -1.56 -14.87 -17.51
N GLU A 17 -1.57 -13.66 -18.04
CA GLU A 17 -0.38 -13.04 -18.61
C GLU A 17 0.77 -12.89 -17.62
N LEU A 18 0.46 -12.82 -16.31
CA LEU A 18 1.47 -12.71 -15.26
C LEU A 18 2.36 -13.94 -15.16
N THR A 19 1.92 -15.08 -15.64
CA THR A 19 2.74 -16.32 -15.65
C THR A 19 4.02 -16.18 -16.47
N GLY A 20 4.01 -15.30 -17.47
CA GLY A 20 5.19 -14.98 -18.27
C GLY A 20 6.06 -13.86 -17.71
N ARG A 21 5.70 -13.30 -16.55
CA ARG A 21 6.40 -12.18 -15.91
C ARG A 21 6.63 -12.47 -14.43
N PRO A 22 7.62 -13.29 -14.07
CA PRO A 22 7.78 -13.77 -12.70
C PRO A 22 7.95 -12.66 -11.65
N GLN A 23 8.67 -11.58 -11.97
CA GLN A 23 8.83 -10.47 -11.03
C GLN A 23 7.53 -9.71 -10.80
N GLU A 24 6.77 -9.43 -11.85
CA GLU A 24 5.45 -8.80 -11.73
C GLU A 24 4.48 -9.70 -10.99
N LEU A 25 4.50 -11.00 -11.30
CA LEU A 25 3.68 -11.97 -10.58
C LEU A 25 3.99 -11.96 -9.08
N ALA A 26 5.26 -11.97 -8.70
CA ALA A 26 5.68 -11.95 -7.30
C ALA A 26 5.18 -10.69 -6.58
N ARG A 27 5.36 -9.51 -7.19
CA ARG A 27 4.90 -8.25 -6.61
C ARG A 27 3.39 -8.22 -6.45
N ILE A 28 2.67 -8.56 -7.50
CA ILE A 28 1.22 -8.52 -7.52
C ILE A 28 0.62 -9.55 -6.57
N LEU A 29 1.18 -10.75 -6.53
CA LEU A 29 0.72 -11.78 -5.60
C LEU A 29 0.87 -11.33 -4.15
N VAL A 30 2.03 -10.79 -3.76
CA VAL A 30 2.24 -10.28 -2.40
C VAL A 30 1.27 -9.14 -2.10
N HIS A 31 1.10 -8.19 -3.03
CA HIS A 31 0.14 -7.11 -2.89
C HIS A 31 -1.26 -7.67 -2.56
N GLU A 32 -1.74 -8.61 -3.35
CA GLU A 32 -3.07 -9.18 -3.17
C GLU A 32 -3.20 -9.99 -1.87
N MET A 33 -2.15 -10.71 -1.48
CA MET A 33 -2.12 -11.43 -0.21
C MET A 33 -2.24 -10.47 0.98
N PHE A 34 -1.61 -9.31 0.90
CA PHE A 34 -1.63 -8.35 1.99
C PHE A 34 -2.95 -7.60 2.16
N HIS A 35 -3.86 -7.66 1.21
CA HIS A 35 -5.25 -7.28 1.46
C HIS A 35 -5.87 -8.12 2.57
N PHE A 36 -5.56 -9.41 2.63
CA PHE A 36 -6.00 -10.30 3.70
C PHE A 36 -5.35 -9.94 5.04
N ALA A 37 -4.05 -9.65 5.03
CA ALA A 37 -3.34 -9.20 6.23
C ALA A 37 -3.92 -7.89 6.77
N TRP A 38 -4.26 -6.95 5.90
CA TRP A 38 -4.83 -5.66 6.28
C TRP A 38 -6.13 -5.81 7.06
N VAL A 39 -7.04 -6.67 6.59
CA VAL A 39 -8.33 -6.87 7.29
C VAL A 39 -8.16 -7.61 8.61
N ARG A 40 -7.06 -8.32 8.79
CA ARG A 40 -6.75 -9.03 10.05
C ARG A 40 -5.97 -8.19 11.05
N LEU A 41 -5.43 -7.07 10.63
CA LEU A 41 -4.78 -6.13 11.55
C LEU A 41 -5.80 -5.57 12.53
N GLY A 42 -5.40 -5.49 13.79
CA GLY A 42 -6.19 -4.78 14.79
C GLY A 42 -6.19 -3.26 14.53
N ASN A 43 -7.19 -2.57 15.05
CA ASN A 43 -7.30 -1.12 14.91
C ASN A 43 -6.06 -0.36 15.39
N PRO A 44 -5.40 -0.74 16.52
CA PRO A 44 -4.16 -0.04 16.91
C PRO A 44 -3.07 -0.08 15.86
N ALA A 45 -2.85 -1.24 15.22
CA ALA A 45 -1.84 -1.38 14.17
C ALA A 45 -2.19 -0.54 12.94
N ARG A 46 -3.44 -0.57 12.50
CA ARG A 46 -3.90 0.26 11.37
C ARG A 46 -3.76 1.74 11.66
N ARG A 47 -4.08 2.18 12.87
CA ARG A 47 -3.90 3.58 13.29
C ARG A 47 -2.44 3.99 13.32
N SER A 48 -1.54 3.11 13.72
CA SER A 48 -0.10 3.41 13.72
C SER A 48 0.43 3.54 12.29
N TYR A 49 -0.05 2.72 11.36
CA TYR A 49 0.29 2.86 9.96
C TYR A 49 -0.26 4.17 9.38
N GLU A 50 -1.51 4.48 9.70
CA GLU A 50 -2.13 5.75 9.31
C GLU A 50 -1.31 6.95 9.83
N ALA A 51 -0.88 6.91 11.08
CA ALA A 51 -0.07 7.98 11.67
C ALA A 51 1.25 8.16 10.89
N LEU A 52 1.88 7.06 10.48
CA LEU A 52 3.07 7.09 9.65
C LEU A 52 2.81 7.79 8.32
N LEU A 53 1.74 7.43 7.61
CA LEU A 53 1.39 8.05 6.33
C LEU A 53 0.96 9.51 6.47
N ARG A 54 0.36 9.89 7.59
CA ARG A 54 0.03 11.29 7.86
C ARG A 54 1.28 12.15 8.01
N VAL A 55 2.34 11.62 8.63
CA VAL A 55 3.64 12.29 8.69
C VAL A 55 4.21 12.49 7.30
N GLU A 56 4.21 11.46 6.47
CA GLU A 56 4.64 11.55 5.07
C GLU A 56 3.84 12.61 4.30
N TRP A 57 2.54 12.63 4.49
CA TRP A 57 1.66 13.60 3.85
C TRP A 57 2.00 15.03 4.24
N LYS A 58 2.23 15.28 5.53
CA LYS A 58 2.64 16.60 6.04
C LYS A 58 4.00 17.02 5.49
N GLN A 59 4.90 16.07 5.31
CA GLN A 59 6.23 16.30 4.73
C GLN A 59 6.20 16.39 3.21
N ARG A 60 5.03 16.30 2.60
CA ARG A 60 4.83 16.32 1.15
C ARG A 60 5.67 15.27 0.42
N ALA A 61 5.75 14.08 0.98
CA ALA A 61 6.45 12.96 0.37
C ALA A 61 5.89 12.67 -1.02
N ARG A 62 6.76 12.57 -2.00
CA ARG A 62 6.40 12.26 -3.39
C ARG A 62 6.66 10.80 -3.68
N GLY A 63 5.85 10.26 -4.59
CA GLY A 63 6.01 8.89 -5.04
C GLY A 63 5.38 7.88 -4.10
N GLU A 64 5.44 6.65 -4.51
CA GLU A 64 4.91 5.49 -3.80
C GLU A 64 5.74 4.24 -4.11
N LEU A 65 5.27 3.09 -3.63
CA LEU A 65 5.92 1.80 -3.84
C LEU A 65 5.11 0.89 -4.77
N GLY A 66 4.15 1.46 -5.48
CA GLY A 66 3.36 0.77 -6.48
C GLY A 66 2.30 1.68 -7.06
N TRP A 67 1.78 1.30 -8.22
CA TRP A 67 0.79 2.08 -8.94
C TRP A 67 -0.56 2.16 -8.21
N SER A 68 -0.93 1.11 -7.47
CA SER A 68 -2.18 1.10 -6.73
C SER A 68 -2.25 2.25 -5.73
N ALA A 69 -1.19 2.42 -4.92
CA ALA A 69 -1.10 3.53 -3.97
C ALA A 69 -0.92 4.87 -4.68
N GLU A 70 -0.07 4.92 -5.70
CA GLU A 70 0.20 6.15 -6.45
C GLU A 70 -1.07 6.74 -7.07
N SER A 71 -1.89 5.90 -7.69
CA SER A 71 -3.13 6.36 -8.31
C SER A 71 -4.13 6.93 -7.28
N ARG A 72 -4.24 6.28 -6.11
CA ARG A 72 -5.11 6.78 -5.04
C ARG A 72 -4.58 8.07 -4.43
N LYS A 73 -3.28 8.17 -4.27
CA LYS A 73 -2.62 9.39 -3.79
C LYS A 73 -2.90 10.57 -4.70
N ARG A 74 -2.81 10.38 -6.01
CA ARG A 74 -3.12 11.41 -7.00
C ARG A 74 -4.57 11.89 -6.91
N VAL A 75 -5.50 10.98 -6.69
CA VAL A 75 -6.92 11.33 -6.48
C VAL A 75 -7.08 12.22 -5.26
N LEU A 76 -6.40 11.89 -4.16
CA LEU A 76 -6.43 12.71 -2.93
C LEU A 76 -5.83 14.09 -3.14
N GLN A 77 -4.72 14.19 -3.86
CA GLN A 77 -4.06 15.45 -4.14
C GLN A 77 -4.90 16.35 -5.05
N ASN A 78 -5.59 15.77 -6.03
CA ASN A 78 -6.41 16.50 -6.99
C ASN A 78 -7.80 16.84 -6.46
N GLY A 79 -8.35 16.06 -5.55
CA GLY A 79 -9.68 16.24 -5.01
C GLY A 79 -9.85 17.46 -4.11
N GLY A 80 -8.75 18.12 -3.70
CA GLY A 80 -8.75 19.33 -2.88
C GLY A 80 -8.69 20.63 -3.66
N ALA A 81 -8.57 20.59 -4.99
CA ALA A 81 -8.29 21.74 -5.82
C ALA A 81 -9.40 22.82 -5.85
N GLY A 82 -10.62 22.46 -5.45
CA GLY A 82 -11.76 23.39 -5.51
C GLY A 82 -12.09 24.11 -4.21
N THR A 83 -11.45 23.80 -3.10
CA THR A 83 -11.89 24.29 -1.79
C THR A 83 -10.82 25.02 -0.99
N GLY A 84 -9.71 25.41 -1.61
CA GLY A 84 -8.69 26.29 -1.01
C GLY A 84 -8.12 25.81 0.31
N GLY A 85 -8.38 24.60 0.74
CA GLY A 85 -7.98 24.10 2.02
C GLY A 85 -7.43 22.68 1.94
N ARG A 86 -6.40 22.44 2.70
CA ARG A 86 -5.98 21.11 3.06
C ARG A 86 -7.16 20.41 3.71
N ARG A 87 -7.94 19.69 2.92
CA ARG A 87 -9.05 18.95 3.48
C ARG A 87 -8.54 17.98 4.51
N ARG A 88 -9.31 17.89 5.57
CA ARG A 88 -9.19 16.82 6.55
C ARG A 88 -9.16 15.49 5.79
N LEU A 89 -8.05 14.81 5.87
CA LEU A 89 -7.91 13.43 5.39
C LEU A 89 -8.65 12.46 6.31
N ASP A 90 -9.38 13.00 7.29
CA ASP A 90 -10.03 12.24 8.33
C ASP A 90 -11.09 11.32 7.76
N SER A 91 -10.81 10.03 7.85
CA SER A 91 -11.78 8.95 7.63
C SER A 91 -12.57 8.97 6.33
N SER A 92 -12.15 9.76 5.32
CA SER A 92 -12.79 9.68 4.01
C SER A 92 -12.58 8.29 3.41
N PRO A 93 -13.54 7.75 2.63
CA PRO A 93 -13.36 6.47 1.95
C PRO A 93 -12.12 6.46 1.05
N ARG A 94 -11.80 7.56 0.40
CA ARG A 94 -10.60 7.69 -0.46
C ARG A 94 -9.30 7.61 0.33
N TRP A 95 -9.26 8.20 1.51
CA TRP A 95 -8.09 8.12 2.38
C TRP A 95 -7.89 6.70 2.89
N ARG A 96 -8.95 6.02 3.32
CA ARG A 96 -8.89 4.62 3.76
C ARG A 96 -8.45 3.69 2.64
N ASP A 97 -8.93 3.92 1.43
CA ASP A 97 -8.53 3.17 0.26
C ASP A 97 -7.04 3.35 -0.04
N TYR A 98 -6.55 4.59 0.01
CA TYR A 98 -5.13 4.88 -0.12
C TYR A 98 -4.29 4.16 0.95
N LEU A 99 -4.71 4.19 2.22
CA LEU A 99 -4.00 3.51 3.30
C LEU A 99 -3.84 2.01 3.01
N CYS A 100 -4.91 1.36 2.62
CA CYS A 100 -4.91 -0.06 2.31
C CYS A 100 -3.97 -0.38 1.14
N GLU A 101 -4.08 0.36 0.05
CA GLU A 101 -3.26 0.13 -1.13
C GLU A 101 -1.79 0.44 -0.87
N SER A 102 -1.50 1.49 -0.11
CA SER A 102 -0.14 1.81 0.32
C SER A 102 0.47 0.70 1.18
N PHE A 103 -0.31 0.15 2.10
CA PHE A 103 0.12 -0.99 2.91
C PHE A 103 0.46 -2.20 2.03
N CYS A 104 -0.40 -2.54 1.08
CA CYS A 104 -0.20 -3.68 0.18
C CYS A 104 1.00 -3.48 -0.75
N ASP A 105 1.16 -2.29 -1.33
CA ASP A 105 2.30 -1.98 -2.18
C ASP A 105 3.61 -1.96 -1.41
N THR A 106 3.59 -1.47 -0.17
CA THR A 106 4.78 -1.51 0.71
C THR A 106 5.17 -2.95 1.03
N ALA A 107 4.20 -3.80 1.34
CA ALA A 107 4.44 -5.22 1.58
C ALA A 107 5.04 -5.90 0.35
N ALA A 108 4.53 -5.59 -0.84
CA ALA A 108 5.08 -6.13 -2.09
C ALA A 108 6.54 -5.72 -2.28
N TRP A 109 6.90 -4.49 -1.97
CA TRP A 109 8.29 -4.05 -2.00
C TRP A 109 9.17 -4.82 -1.01
N ILE A 110 8.68 -5.04 0.22
CA ILE A 110 9.46 -5.71 1.28
C ILE A 110 9.60 -7.22 1.04
N TYR A 111 8.50 -7.89 0.65
CA TYR A 111 8.40 -9.35 0.70
C TYR A 111 8.41 -10.07 -0.66
N SER A 112 8.31 -9.36 -1.77
CA SER A 112 8.28 -9.99 -3.09
C SER A 112 9.64 -10.47 -3.58
N GLY A 113 10.73 -9.99 -2.99
CA GLY A 113 12.08 -10.23 -3.48
C GLY A 113 12.47 -9.34 -4.66
N VAL A 114 11.57 -8.52 -5.18
CA VAL A 114 11.86 -7.57 -6.26
C VAL A 114 12.37 -6.28 -5.66
N ARG A 115 13.69 -6.06 -5.76
CA ARG A 115 14.36 -4.91 -5.12
C ARG A 115 14.27 -3.62 -5.93
N ARG A 116 14.16 -3.72 -7.24
CA ARG A 116 14.12 -2.58 -8.16
C ARG A 116 12.92 -2.70 -9.07
N HIS A 117 12.19 -1.61 -9.19
CA HIS A 117 11.03 -1.54 -10.06
C HIS A 117 10.74 -0.08 -10.41
N PRO A 118 10.29 0.22 -11.63
CA PRO A 118 9.97 1.61 -12.03
C PRO A 118 8.92 2.29 -11.14
N GLU A 119 8.03 1.52 -10.51
CA GLU A 119 7.00 2.06 -9.63
C GLU A 119 7.51 2.36 -8.21
N TYR A 120 8.74 1.99 -7.87
CA TYR A 120 9.34 2.31 -6.58
C TYR A 120 9.90 3.73 -6.61
N THR A 121 9.03 4.70 -6.44
CA THR A 121 9.38 6.12 -6.58
C THR A 121 9.47 6.86 -5.24
N LEU A 122 9.05 6.22 -4.16
CA LEU A 122 9.10 6.82 -2.82
C LEU A 122 10.56 6.99 -2.36
N ALA A 123 10.89 8.14 -1.76
CA ALA A 123 12.25 8.42 -1.29
C ALA A 123 12.72 7.43 -0.24
N ALA A 124 14.03 7.16 -0.21
CA ALA A 124 14.64 6.16 0.67
C ALA A 124 14.33 6.37 2.16
N ARG A 125 14.31 7.62 2.63
CA ARG A 125 13.98 7.93 4.04
C ARG A 125 12.58 7.47 4.44
N HIS A 126 11.62 7.58 3.54
CA HIS A 126 10.25 7.14 3.79
C HIS A 126 10.13 5.62 3.67
N ARG A 127 10.82 5.00 2.71
CA ARG A 127 10.88 3.54 2.60
C ARG A 127 11.43 2.92 3.88
N LYS A 128 12.48 3.51 4.43
CA LYS A 128 13.10 3.03 5.66
C LYS A 128 12.11 3.03 6.82
N ARG A 129 11.37 4.12 7.00
CA ARG A 129 10.36 4.23 8.06
C ARG A 129 9.24 3.20 7.89
N ARG A 130 8.78 3.00 6.66
CA ARG A 130 7.77 1.98 6.38
C ARG A 130 8.28 0.57 6.68
N ALA A 131 9.51 0.26 6.27
CA ALA A 131 10.13 -1.03 6.56
C ALA A 131 10.29 -1.27 8.07
N GLU A 132 10.67 -0.25 8.82
CA GLU A 132 10.77 -0.30 10.28
C GLU A 132 9.40 -0.60 10.92
N TRP A 133 8.33 0.04 10.43
CA TRP A 133 6.98 -0.23 10.90
C TRP A 133 6.59 -1.68 10.65
N PHE A 134 6.84 -2.21 9.45
CA PHE A 134 6.54 -3.62 9.12
C PHE A 134 7.30 -4.58 10.03
N ARG A 135 8.58 -4.32 10.29
CA ARG A 135 9.38 -5.16 11.20
C ARG A 135 8.85 -5.15 12.63
N ALA A 136 8.39 -3.99 13.10
CA ALA A 136 7.85 -3.86 14.45
C ALA A 136 6.50 -4.57 14.61
N VAL A 137 5.65 -4.50 13.59
CA VAL A 137 4.29 -5.05 13.63
C VAL A 137 4.27 -6.54 13.28
N PHE A 138 5.08 -6.97 12.32
CA PHE A 138 5.14 -8.36 11.86
C PHE A 138 6.44 -9.02 12.31
N ASP A 139 6.48 -9.39 13.59
CA ASP A 139 7.61 -10.06 14.21
C ASP A 139 7.36 -11.57 14.23
N GLY A 140 7.38 -12.21 13.06
CA GLY A 140 7.09 -13.63 12.93
C GLY A 140 6.10 -13.93 11.82
N ALA A 141 5.20 -14.88 12.04
CA ALA A 141 4.18 -15.23 11.05
C ALA A 141 3.20 -14.09 10.81
N ILE A 142 2.90 -13.83 9.55
CA ILE A 142 1.95 -12.78 9.15
C ILE A 142 0.59 -13.44 8.93
N PRO A 143 -0.46 -13.07 9.68
CA PRO A 143 -1.79 -13.63 9.47
C PRO A 143 -2.43 -13.08 8.20
N ILE A 144 -2.89 -13.99 7.38
CA ILE A 144 -3.60 -13.66 6.14
C ILE A 144 -4.96 -14.35 6.08
#